data_948f5d7731b49645b20ff1936bc9aa94
#
_entry.id   948f5d7731b49645b20ff1936bc9aa94
#
_cell.length_a   1.000
_cell.length_b   1.000
_cell.length_c   1.000
_cell.angle_alpha   90.00
_cell.angle_beta   90.00
_cell.angle_gamma   90.00
#
_symmetry.space_group_name_H-M   'P 1'
#
loop_
_entity.id
_entity.type
_entity.pdbx_description
1 polymer ?
#
loop_
_entity_poly.entity_id
_entity_poly.type
_entity_poly.pdbx_seq_one_letter_code
_entity_poly.pdbx_strand_id
1 'polypeptide(L)'
;MREPRVPREPREPREPRARAPRDPATPTPATLSPDEVRDIVRRIVDATLAGDGTLAGDGTARMATAPSQGAAAGTASAAPERVAIAVGADHGGAALKDRIGEMLTVAGFAVHDCGTHGSAPVDYPDIAHAVARLVADGTCRWGVIVDGAGIGSCMVANKVPGVRAALCHDLSSARNSREHNHANVLTLGASFIGEGLAIEIVRAWLGTAWGPGRHAARVEKITDVERRYMRSPGEGQAG
;
A
#
# COMPACT_ATOMS: atom_id res chain seq x y z
N MET A 1 25.09 -50.39 28.31
CA MET A 1 25.87 -50.40 27.06
C MET A 1 25.25 -49.35 26.14
N ARG A 2 25.99 -48.29 25.81
CA ARG A 2 25.55 -47.26 24.83
C ARG A 2 26.22 -47.59 23.51
N GLU A 3 25.42 -47.70 22.44
CA GLU A 3 25.97 -47.93 21.10
C GLU A 3 26.82 -46.73 20.63
N PRO A 4 27.92 -46.95 19.90
CA PRO A 4 28.78 -45.87 19.38
C PRO A 4 28.09 -45.14 18.24
N ARG A 5 28.07 -43.78 18.30
CA ARG A 5 27.61 -42.92 17.22
C ARG A 5 28.55 -43.01 16.02
N VAL A 6 28.02 -43.40 14.88
CA VAL A 6 28.71 -43.36 13.59
C VAL A 6 28.95 -41.88 13.18
N PRO A 7 30.19 -41.51 12.81
CA PRO A 7 30.48 -40.18 12.30
C PRO A 7 29.77 -39.93 10.95
N ARG A 8 29.11 -38.77 10.80
CA ARG A 8 28.53 -38.38 9.50
C ARG A 8 29.64 -37.82 8.60
N GLU A 9 29.74 -38.36 7.40
CA GLU A 9 30.64 -37.83 6.37
C GLU A 9 30.35 -36.38 6.05
N PRO A 10 31.39 -35.56 5.74
CA PRO A 10 31.20 -34.16 5.31
C PRO A 10 30.52 -34.13 3.95
N ARG A 11 29.40 -33.35 3.85
CA ARG A 11 28.71 -33.12 2.58
C ARG A 11 29.57 -32.22 1.68
N GLU A 12 29.80 -32.68 0.46
CA GLU A 12 30.47 -31.90 -0.58
C GLU A 12 29.74 -30.60 -0.85
N PRO A 13 30.44 -29.48 -1.15
CA PRO A 13 29.83 -28.21 -1.52
C PRO A 13 29.10 -28.37 -2.85
N ARG A 14 27.78 -28.07 -2.87
CA ARG A 14 27.02 -28.05 -4.09
C ARG A 14 27.45 -26.86 -4.97
N GLU A 15 27.81 -27.15 -6.20
CA GLU A 15 28.08 -26.13 -7.21
C GLU A 15 26.89 -25.19 -7.42
N PRO A 16 27.14 -23.88 -7.65
CA PRO A 16 26.06 -22.93 -7.91
C PRO A 16 25.38 -23.26 -9.25
N ARG A 17 24.10 -23.58 -9.19
CA ARG A 17 23.27 -23.78 -10.40
C ARG A 17 23.27 -22.52 -11.25
N ALA A 18 23.53 -22.68 -12.55
CA ALA A 18 23.44 -21.63 -13.55
C ALA A 18 22.07 -20.94 -13.51
N ARG A 19 22.11 -19.62 -13.58
CA ARG A 19 20.95 -18.71 -13.55
C ARG A 19 20.06 -18.97 -14.76
N ALA A 20 18.80 -19.37 -14.54
CA ALA A 20 17.80 -19.44 -15.59
C ALA A 20 17.55 -18.04 -16.19
N PRO A 21 17.27 -17.93 -17.51
CA PRO A 21 16.97 -16.65 -18.13
C PRO A 21 15.73 -16.02 -17.52
N ARG A 22 15.75 -14.70 -17.34
CA ARG A 22 14.62 -13.92 -16.80
C ARG A 22 13.47 -13.96 -17.78
N ASP A 23 12.27 -14.30 -17.26
CA ASP A 23 11.02 -14.15 -17.99
C ASP A 23 10.70 -12.65 -18.13
N PRO A 24 10.46 -12.09 -19.34
CA PRO A 24 10.29 -10.66 -19.55
C PRO A 24 8.91 -10.12 -19.15
N ALA A 25 8.05 -10.87 -18.47
CA ALA A 25 6.63 -10.55 -18.30
C ALA A 25 6.18 -10.15 -16.90
N THR A 26 7.07 -9.70 -16.00
CA THR A 26 6.62 -9.04 -14.76
C THR A 26 6.72 -7.53 -14.95
N PRO A 27 5.59 -6.79 -15.05
CA PRO A 27 5.65 -5.34 -15.15
C PRO A 27 6.27 -4.79 -13.87
N THR A 28 7.41 -4.14 -14.00
CA THR A 28 7.99 -3.34 -12.90
C THR A 28 6.99 -2.23 -12.60
N PRO A 29 6.49 -2.07 -11.36
CA PRO A 29 5.59 -0.97 -11.03
C PRO A 29 6.30 0.34 -11.40
N ALA A 30 5.66 1.12 -12.27
CA ALA A 30 6.22 2.37 -12.76
C ALA A 30 6.61 3.26 -11.57
N THR A 31 7.89 3.61 -11.50
CA THR A 31 8.38 4.56 -10.50
C THR A 31 7.79 5.92 -10.84
N LEU A 32 7.05 6.56 -9.90
CA LEU A 32 6.57 7.92 -10.11
C LEU A 32 7.77 8.83 -10.41
N SER A 33 7.62 9.65 -11.41
CA SER A 33 8.58 10.73 -11.68
C SER A 33 8.60 11.72 -10.50
N PRO A 34 9.70 12.46 -10.30
CA PRO A 34 9.73 13.50 -9.26
C PRO A 34 8.60 14.53 -9.40
N ASP A 35 8.10 14.76 -10.62
CA ASP A 35 7.01 15.70 -10.86
C ASP A 35 5.66 15.12 -10.45
N GLU A 36 5.39 13.86 -10.72
CA GLU A 36 4.19 13.16 -10.22
C GLU A 36 4.16 13.14 -8.70
N VAL A 37 5.30 12.94 -8.03
CA VAL A 37 5.39 13.01 -6.56
C VAL A 37 5.09 14.43 -6.07
N ARG A 38 5.64 15.47 -6.72
CA ARG A 38 5.36 16.87 -6.37
C ARG A 38 3.89 17.23 -6.55
N ASP A 39 3.25 16.75 -7.60
CA ASP A 39 1.83 16.99 -7.85
C ASP A 39 0.94 16.29 -6.82
N ILE A 40 1.31 15.08 -6.40
CA ILE A 40 0.65 14.38 -5.30
C ILE A 40 0.78 15.17 -4.00
N VAL A 41 2.01 15.61 -3.67
CA VAL A 41 2.26 16.42 -2.46
C VAL A 41 1.47 17.72 -2.50
N ARG A 42 1.46 18.43 -3.64
CA ARG A 42 0.70 19.67 -3.82
C ARG A 42 -0.79 19.44 -3.57
N ARG A 43 -1.39 18.41 -4.18
CA ARG A 43 -2.82 18.08 -3.96
C ARG A 43 -3.12 17.76 -2.48
N ILE A 44 -2.23 17.05 -1.80
CA ILE A 44 -2.37 16.74 -0.38
C ILE A 44 -2.30 18.03 0.47
N VAL A 45 -1.38 18.93 0.15
CA VAL A 45 -1.24 20.23 0.85
C VAL A 45 -2.44 21.14 0.56
N ASP A 46 -2.84 21.27 -0.70
CA ASP A 46 -3.98 22.11 -1.09
C ASP A 46 -5.30 21.64 -0.47
N ALA A 47 -5.53 20.33 -0.41
CA ALA A 47 -6.67 19.73 0.28
C ALA A 47 -6.67 20.00 1.80
N THR A 48 -5.48 20.13 2.39
CA THR A 48 -5.33 20.47 3.82
C THR A 48 -5.70 21.93 4.10
N LEU A 49 -5.26 22.84 3.24
CA LEU A 49 -5.53 24.27 3.39
C LEU A 49 -7.00 24.61 3.11
N ALA A 50 -7.68 23.82 2.27
CA ALA A 50 -9.11 23.98 2.00
C ALA A 50 -10.02 23.45 3.12
N GLY A 51 -9.51 22.57 4.01
CA GLY A 51 -10.29 21.95 5.10
C GLY A 51 -10.38 22.78 6.38
N ASP A 52 -9.57 23.84 6.57
CA ASP A 52 -9.61 24.70 7.75
C ASP A 52 -10.61 25.88 7.65
N GLY A 53 -11.44 25.90 6.60
CA GLY A 53 -12.45 26.94 6.37
C GLY A 53 -13.84 26.51 6.83
N THR A 54 -14.18 26.80 8.11
CA THR A 54 -15.51 27.05 8.69
C THR A 54 -16.74 26.47 7.98
N LEU A 55 -17.39 25.53 8.64
CA LEU A 55 -18.80 25.24 8.46
C LEU A 55 -19.64 26.43 8.94
N ALA A 56 -20.04 27.31 8.02
CA ALA A 56 -21.19 28.19 8.21
C ALA A 56 -22.11 27.98 7.01
N GLY A 57 -23.28 27.40 7.30
CA GLY A 57 -24.30 27.16 6.29
C GLY A 57 -24.92 28.46 5.81
N ASP A 58 -25.42 28.48 4.60
CA ASP A 58 -26.78 28.93 4.33
C ASP A 58 -27.29 28.31 3.02
N GLY A 59 -28.47 27.74 3.08
CA GLY A 59 -29.13 27.14 1.96
C GLY A 59 -29.87 28.19 1.16
N THR A 60 -29.66 28.23 -0.16
CA THR A 60 -30.70 28.63 -1.11
C THR A 60 -30.51 27.91 -2.45
N ALA A 61 -31.43 27.02 -2.70
CA ALA A 61 -31.63 26.40 -4.01
C ALA A 61 -31.96 27.47 -5.07
N ARG A 62 -31.25 27.43 -6.19
CA ARG A 62 -31.73 28.10 -7.40
C ARG A 62 -31.62 27.14 -8.57
N MET A 63 -32.79 26.68 -8.99
CA MET A 63 -32.98 25.98 -10.27
C MET A 63 -32.63 26.96 -11.40
N ALA A 64 -31.82 26.52 -12.34
CA ALA A 64 -31.69 27.13 -13.64
C ALA A 64 -31.64 26.02 -14.70
N THR A 65 -32.55 26.20 -15.63
CA THR A 65 -32.94 25.45 -16.80
C THR A 65 -31.78 25.13 -17.75
N ALA A 66 -31.87 23.93 -18.36
CA ALA A 66 -31.05 23.49 -19.47
C ALA A 66 -31.39 24.24 -20.78
N PRO A 67 -30.45 24.32 -21.71
CA PRO A 67 -30.78 24.16 -23.11
C PRO A 67 -30.04 22.98 -23.73
N SER A 68 -30.77 22.31 -24.60
CA SER A 68 -30.42 21.17 -25.42
C SER A 68 -29.57 21.53 -26.64
N GLN A 69 -28.83 20.51 -27.11
CA GLN A 69 -28.39 20.21 -28.47
C GLN A 69 -27.06 20.77 -28.96
N GLY A 70 -26.25 19.79 -29.40
CA GLY A 70 -25.08 20.00 -30.22
C GLY A 70 -24.15 18.75 -30.18
N ALA A 71 -24.47 17.74 -31.02
CA ALA A 71 -23.59 16.60 -31.21
C ALA A 71 -22.31 17.04 -31.94
N ALA A 72 -21.17 16.95 -31.27
CA ALA A 72 -19.89 16.91 -31.91
C ALA A 72 -19.12 15.73 -31.26
N ALA A 73 -18.83 14.70 -32.06
CA ALA A 73 -17.96 13.62 -31.68
C ALA A 73 -16.52 14.17 -31.49
N GLY A 74 -16.26 14.62 -30.28
CA GLY A 74 -14.93 14.96 -29.83
C GLY A 74 -14.32 13.72 -29.20
N THR A 75 -13.15 13.33 -29.65
CA THR A 75 -12.25 12.33 -29.02
C THR A 75 -12.22 12.60 -27.52
N ALA A 76 -12.80 11.68 -26.74
CA ALA A 76 -12.74 11.74 -25.30
C ALA A 76 -11.25 11.67 -24.91
N SER A 77 -10.69 12.82 -24.55
CA SER A 77 -9.42 12.87 -23.83
C SER A 77 -9.63 12.07 -22.56
N ALA A 78 -9.00 10.91 -22.46
CA ALA A 78 -9.04 10.09 -21.27
C ALA A 78 -8.57 10.97 -20.10
N ALA A 79 -9.43 11.14 -19.09
CA ALA A 79 -9.05 11.81 -17.87
C ALA A 79 -7.80 11.11 -17.32
N PRO A 80 -6.82 11.86 -16.77
CA PRO A 80 -5.59 11.26 -16.28
C PRO A 80 -5.96 10.14 -15.27
N GLU A 81 -5.42 8.95 -15.51
CA GLU A 81 -5.70 7.78 -14.69
C GLU A 81 -5.31 8.07 -13.24
N ARG A 82 -6.26 8.04 -12.34
CA ARG A 82 -6.03 8.35 -10.93
C ARG A 82 -5.21 7.24 -10.30
N VAL A 83 -4.21 7.60 -9.51
CA VAL A 83 -3.45 6.61 -8.74
C VAL A 83 -4.39 5.90 -7.75
N ALA A 84 -4.45 4.58 -7.84
CA ALA A 84 -5.30 3.76 -6.99
C ALA A 84 -4.62 3.38 -5.67
N ILE A 85 -5.36 3.47 -4.58
CA ILE A 85 -4.93 3.10 -3.22
C ILE A 85 -5.97 2.16 -2.62
N ALA A 86 -5.53 0.99 -2.14
CA ALA A 86 -6.37 0.09 -1.35
C ALA A 86 -6.39 0.53 0.11
N VAL A 87 -7.55 0.60 0.72
CA VAL A 87 -7.71 0.84 2.17
C VAL A 87 -8.47 -0.32 2.80
N GLY A 88 -8.12 -0.67 4.03
CA GLY A 88 -8.82 -1.70 4.77
C GLY A 88 -8.60 -1.59 6.27
N ALA A 89 -9.57 -2.05 7.05
CA ALA A 89 -9.47 -2.08 8.50
C ALA A 89 -10.29 -3.22 9.10
N ASP A 90 -9.88 -3.69 10.28
CA ASP A 90 -10.77 -4.44 11.16
C ASP A 90 -11.79 -3.48 11.82
N HIS A 91 -12.65 -4.03 12.65
CA HIS A 91 -13.68 -3.25 13.36
C HIS A 91 -13.10 -2.18 14.31
N GLY A 92 -11.87 -2.40 14.84
CA GLY A 92 -11.18 -1.43 15.71
C GLY A 92 -10.58 -0.25 14.94
N GLY A 93 -10.29 -0.45 13.66
CA GLY A 93 -9.71 0.56 12.76
C GLY A 93 -10.71 1.24 11.82
N ALA A 94 -11.97 0.76 11.75
CA ALA A 94 -12.93 1.14 10.72
C ALA A 94 -13.16 2.66 10.63
N ALA A 95 -13.40 3.33 11.75
CA ALA A 95 -13.63 4.78 11.77
C ALA A 95 -12.41 5.57 11.23
N LEU A 96 -11.21 5.18 11.63
CA LEU A 96 -9.98 5.83 11.16
C LEU A 96 -9.74 5.54 9.67
N LYS A 97 -10.02 4.32 9.19
CA LYS A 97 -9.97 3.96 7.77
C LYS A 97 -10.91 4.84 6.94
N ASP A 98 -12.14 5.05 7.41
CA ASP A 98 -13.13 5.89 6.70
C ASP A 98 -12.61 7.33 6.57
N ARG A 99 -12.06 7.92 7.63
CA ARG A 99 -11.44 9.25 7.60
C ARG A 99 -10.25 9.33 6.63
N ILE A 100 -9.41 8.29 6.61
CA ILE A 100 -8.30 8.19 5.65
C ILE A 100 -8.84 8.09 4.22
N GLY A 101 -9.85 7.27 3.97
CA GLY A 101 -10.48 7.11 2.66
C GLY A 101 -11.08 8.41 2.12
N GLU A 102 -11.77 9.17 2.97
CA GLU A 102 -12.29 10.51 2.64
C GLU A 102 -11.14 11.46 2.25
N MET A 103 -10.11 11.55 3.06
CA MET A 103 -8.94 12.39 2.79
C MET A 103 -8.26 12.02 1.47
N LEU A 104 -8.08 10.74 1.19
CA LEU A 104 -7.49 10.25 -0.06
C LEU A 104 -8.37 10.60 -1.27
N THR A 105 -9.69 10.46 -1.14
CA THR A 105 -10.65 10.80 -2.20
C THR A 105 -10.61 12.29 -2.51
N VAL A 106 -10.60 13.15 -1.50
CA VAL A 106 -10.47 14.60 -1.64
C VAL A 106 -9.12 14.97 -2.28
N ALA A 107 -8.05 14.26 -1.94
CA ALA A 107 -6.73 14.42 -2.56
C ALA A 107 -6.65 13.90 -4.03
N GLY A 108 -7.73 13.34 -4.57
CA GLY A 108 -7.84 12.93 -5.97
C GLY A 108 -7.35 11.51 -6.27
N PHE A 109 -7.15 10.68 -5.26
CA PHE A 109 -6.85 9.25 -5.46
C PHE A 109 -8.11 8.45 -5.79
N ALA A 110 -7.94 7.33 -6.51
CA ALA A 110 -8.96 6.28 -6.60
C ALA A 110 -8.83 5.37 -5.38
N VAL A 111 -9.87 5.33 -4.52
CA VAL A 111 -9.84 4.53 -3.29
C VAL A 111 -10.57 3.21 -3.52
N HIS A 112 -9.88 2.09 -3.27
CA HIS A 112 -10.44 0.75 -3.22
C HIS A 112 -10.63 0.34 -1.75
N ASP A 113 -11.86 0.40 -1.26
CA ASP A 113 -12.18 0.05 0.12
C ASP A 113 -12.41 -1.47 0.24
N CYS A 114 -11.53 -2.15 0.96
CA CYS A 114 -11.57 -3.59 1.24
C CYS A 114 -12.40 -3.93 2.50
N GLY A 115 -13.04 -2.95 3.13
CA GLY A 115 -13.76 -3.12 4.38
C GLY A 115 -12.84 -2.89 5.60
N THR A 116 -13.31 -3.07 6.87
CA THR A 116 -14.69 -3.44 7.15
C THR A 116 -15.58 -2.19 7.20
N HIS A 117 -16.89 -2.40 7.09
CA HIS A 117 -17.90 -1.35 7.23
C HIS A 117 -18.70 -1.58 8.50
N GLY A 118 -18.51 -0.72 9.50
CA GLY A 118 -19.20 -0.79 10.79
C GLY A 118 -18.41 -1.47 11.90
N SER A 119 -19.09 -1.86 12.97
CA SER A 119 -18.50 -2.33 14.22
C SER A 119 -18.56 -3.84 14.44
N ALA A 120 -19.11 -4.60 13.48
CA ALA A 120 -19.15 -6.06 13.60
C ALA A 120 -17.72 -6.63 13.63
N PRO A 121 -17.41 -7.55 14.56
CA PRO A 121 -16.08 -8.16 14.61
C PRO A 121 -15.72 -8.85 13.30
N VAL A 122 -14.54 -8.53 12.79
CA VAL A 122 -13.92 -9.20 11.62
C VAL A 122 -12.47 -9.50 11.95
N ASP A 123 -11.95 -10.54 11.32
CA ASP A 123 -10.57 -10.92 11.49
C ASP A 123 -9.65 -10.05 10.62
N TYR A 124 -8.77 -9.28 11.26
CA TYR A 124 -7.82 -8.39 10.58
C TYR A 124 -6.98 -9.09 9.51
N PRO A 125 -6.60 -10.39 9.61
CA PRO A 125 -5.80 -11.05 8.60
C PRO A 125 -6.47 -11.10 7.22
N ASP A 126 -7.79 -11.28 7.17
CA ASP A 126 -8.52 -11.36 5.90
C ASP A 126 -8.50 -10.01 5.18
N ILE A 127 -8.72 -8.93 5.93
CA ILE A 127 -8.68 -7.57 5.39
C ILE A 127 -7.26 -7.19 4.96
N ALA A 128 -6.28 -7.48 5.81
CA ALA A 128 -4.87 -7.21 5.49
C ALA A 128 -4.41 -7.95 4.23
N HIS A 129 -4.85 -9.20 4.06
CA HIS A 129 -4.59 -10.00 2.86
C HIS A 129 -5.28 -9.41 1.62
N ALA A 130 -6.54 -8.96 1.73
CA ALA A 130 -7.26 -8.34 0.62
C ALA A 130 -6.54 -7.09 0.11
N VAL A 131 -6.15 -6.18 0.99
CA VAL A 131 -5.36 -4.98 0.63
C VAL A 131 -4.02 -5.36 0.00
N ALA A 132 -3.29 -6.28 0.63
CA ALA A 132 -1.98 -6.71 0.17
C ALA A 132 -2.03 -7.32 -1.23
N ARG A 133 -3.06 -8.10 -1.55
CA ARG A 133 -3.28 -8.66 -2.89
C ARG A 133 -3.46 -7.60 -3.96
N LEU A 134 -4.30 -6.59 -3.73
CA LEU A 134 -4.51 -5.49 -4.68
C LEU A 134 -3.23 -4.71 -4.97
N VAL A 135 -2.32 -4.65 -4.00
CA VAL A 135 -1.01 -4.03 -4.20
C VAL A 135 -0.06 -4.97 -4.93
N ALA A 136 -0.07 -6.26 -4.61
CA ALA A 136 0.82 -7.25 -5.21
C ALA A 136 0.51 -7.50 -6.70
N ASP A 137 -0.76 -7.50 -7.08
CA ASP A 137 -1.20 -7.70 -8.47
C ASP A 137 -1.19 -6.41 -9.32
N GLY A 138 -0.85 -5.26 -8.70
CA GLY A 138 -0.74 -3.96 -9.37
C GLY A 138 -2.07 -3.23 -9.59
N THR A 139 -3.21 -3.76 -9.13
CA THR A 139 -4.52 -3.08 -9.17
C THR A 139 -4.47 -1.77 -8.39
N CYS A 140 -3.80 -1.78 -7.23
CA CYS A 140 -3.52 -0.59 -6.45
C CYS A 140 -2.02 -0.36 -6.33
N ARG A 141 -1.61 0.90 -6.47
CA ARG A 141 -0.20 1.27 -6.30
C ARG A 141 0.27 1.15 -4.86
N TRP A 142 -0.61 1.48 -3.92
CA TRP A 142 -0.33 1.50 -2.48
C TRP A 142 -1.49 0.92 -1.69
N GLY A 143 -1.18 0.48 -0.46
CA GLY A 143 -2.17 0.03 0.52
C GLY A 143 -2.02 0.76 1.84
N VAL A 144 -3.16 1.00 2.51
CA VAL A 144 -3.21 1.47 3.90
C VAL A 144 -4.12 0.54 4.69
N ILE A 145 -3.60 -0.04 5.77
CA ILE A 145 -4.33 -0.97 6.62
C ILE A 145 -4.37 -0.40 8.04
N VAL A 146 -5.54 -0.44 8.66
CA VAL A 146 -5.75 0.05 10.03
C VAL A 146 -6.34 -1.08 10.87
N ASP A 147 -5.67 -1.47 11.94
CA ASP A 147 -6.23 -2.35 12.97
C ASP A 147 -5.98 -1.75 14.35
N GLY A 148 -6.30 -2.47 15.43
CA GLY A 148 -6.09 -1.96 16.77
C GLY A 148 -4.64 -1.55 17.06
N ALA A 149 -3.66 -2.31 16.60
CA ALA A 149 -2.23 -2.10 16.84
C ALA A 149 -1.40 -1.88 15.57
N GLY A 150 -1.89 -2.29 14.40
CA GLY A 150 -1.16 -2.27 13.12
C GLY A 150 -0.14 -3.41 12.97
N ILE A 151 0.12 -4.18 14.03
CA ILE A 151 1.19 -5.18 14.11
C ILE A 151 0.83 -6.42 13.28
N GLY A 152 -0.34 -7.00 13.58
CA GLY A 152 -0.79 -8.23 12.95
C GLY A 152 -1.02 -8.04 11.45
N SER A 153 -1.65 -6.95 11.06
CA SER A 153 -1.85 -6.57 9.66
C SER A 153 -0.53 -6.40 8.91
N CYS A 154 0.49 -5.79 9.55
CA CYS A 154 1.82 -5.69 8.97
C CYS A 154 2.46 -7.07 8.72
N MET A 155 2.31 -7.99 9.68
CA MET A 155 2.82 -9.35 9.56
C MET A 155 2.15 -10.10 8.40
N VAL A 156 0.82 -10.01 8.28
CA VAL A 156 0.06 -10.65 7.21
C VAL A 156 0.42 -10.08 5.84
N ALA A 157 0.41 -8.76 5.70
CA ALA A 157 0.70 -8.11 4.43
C ALA A 157 2.09 -8.50 3.90
N ASN A 158 3.09 -8.62 4.78
CA ASN A 158 4.44 -9.08 4.42
C ASN A 158 4.53 -10.58 4.08
N LYS A 159 3.44 -11.34 4.14
CA LYS A 159 3.38 -12.73 3.63
C LYS A 159 2.98 -12.80 2.17
N VAL A 160 2.54 -11.69 1.58
CA VAL A 160 2.16 -11.63 0.16
C VAL A 160 3.39 -11.20 -0.66
N PRO A 161 3.82 -12.01 -1.64
CA PRO A 161 4.98 -11.68 -2.48
C PRO A 161 4.84 -10.31 -3.15
N GLY A 162 5.93 -9.53 -3.18
CA GLY A 162 5.94 -8.18 -3.74
C GLY A 162 5.48 -7.09 -2.77
N VAL A 163 4.93 -7.45 -1.60
CA VAL A 163 4.51 -6.49 -0.58
C VAL A 163 5.64 -6.21 0.41
N ARG A 164 5.86 -4.94 0.67
CA ARG A 164 6.72 -4.43 1.74
C ARG A 164 5.89 -3.53 2.63
N ALA A 165 5.24 -4.16 3.62
CA ALA A 165 4.42 -3.46 4.60
C ALA A 165 5.29 -2.90 5.73
N ALA A 166 5.00 -1.66 6.11
CA ALA A 166 5.65 -0.98 7.24
C ALA A 166 4.61 -0.51 8.26
N LEU A 167 4.80 -0.91 9.51
CA LEU A 167 4.06 -0.36 10.64
C LEU A 167 4.71 0.96 11.04
N CYS A 168 3.92 2.04 11.06
CA CYS A 168 4.40 3.36 11.40
C CYS A 168 3.53 4.01 12.48
N HIS A 169 4.18 4.58 13.51
CA HIS A 169 3.51 5.31 14.58
C HIS A 169 3.97 6.78 14.64
N ASP A 170 4.87 7.19 13.76
CA ASP A 170 5.42 8.53 13.67
C ASP A 170 5.84 8.88 12.23
N LEU A 171 6.10 10.17 12.00
CA LEU A 171 6.47 10.69 10.68
C LEU A 171 7.85 10.22 10.21
N SER A 172 8.76 9.91 11.13
CA SER A 172 10.12 9.51 10.79
C SER A 172 10.13 8.07 10.27
N SER A 173 9.40 7.16 10.94
CA SER A 173 9.23 5.78 10.47
C SER A 173 8.48 5.74 9.13
N ALA A 174 7.46 6.58 8.96
CA ALA A 174 6.72 6.70 7.71
C ALA A 174 7.63 7.09 6.54
N ARG A 175 8.38 8.19 6.68
CA ARG A 175 9.33 8.64 5.65
C ARG A 175 10.42 7.61 5.38
N ASN A 176 11.04 7.07 6.42
CA ASN A 176 12.11 6.08 6.31
C ASN A 176 11.65 4.83 5.54
N SER A 177 10.47 4.31 5.85
CA SER A 177 9.92 3.12 5.18
C SER A 177 9.76 3.31 3.68
N ARG A 178 9.40 4.52 3.23
CA ARG A 178 9.29 4.87 1.81
C ARG A 178 10.65 5.10 1.19
N GLU A 179 11.41 6.02 1.74
CA GLU A 179 12.68 6.47 1.17
C GLU A 179 13.71 5.34 1.12
N HIS A 180 13.86 4.58 2.19
CA HIS A 180 14.93 3.59 2.33
C HIS A 180 14.50 2.17 1.98
N ASN A 181 13.23 1.79 2.22
CA ASN A 181 12.76 0.41 2.09
C ASN A 181 11.76 0.22 0.96
N HIS A 182 11.38 1.30 0.27
CA HIS A 182 10.40 1.25 -0.82
C HIS A 182 9.10 0.56 -0.39
N ALA A 183 8.62 0.84 0.83
CA ALA A 183 7.39 0.26 1.34
C ALA A 183 6.20 0.64 0.44
N ASN A 184 5.32 -0.31 0.14
CA ASN A 184 4.15 -0.13 -0.69
C ASN A 184 2.83 -0.37 0.06
N VAL A 185 2.91 -0.84 1.30
CA VAL A 185 1.79 -0.92 2.24
C VAL A 185 2.17 -0.25 3.55
N LEU A 186 1.28 0.61 4.06
CA LEU A 186 1.37 1.24 5.37
C LEU A 186 0.39 0.55 6.32
N THR A 187 0.81 0.21 7.54
CA THR A 187 -0.09 -0.25 8.58
C THR A 187 -0.08 0.68 9.78
N LEU A 188 -1.24 0.91 10.37
CA LEU A 188 -1.48 1.86 11.45
C LEU A 188 -2.24 1.20 12.59
N GLY A 189 -1.92 1.58 13.83
CA GLY A 189 -2.61 1.12 15.03
C GLY A 189 -3.57 2.17 15.58
N ALA A 190 -4.88 2.01 15.35
CA ALA A 190 -5.89 2.97 15.77
C ALA A 190 -5.94 3.19 17.30
N SER A 191 -5.52 2.19 18.09
CA SER A 191 -5.45 2.31 19.55
C SER A 191 -4.16 3.00 20.04
N PHE A 192 -3.16 3.19 19.17
CA PHE A 192 -1.85 3.71 19.54
C PHE A 192 -1.62 5.14 19.11
N ILE A 193 -2.29 5.57 18.04
CA ILE A 193 -2.15 6.92 17.48
C ILE A 193 -3.52 7.56 17.30
N GLY A 194 -3.60 8.87 17.58
CA GLY A 194 -4.81 9.64 17.33
C GLY A 194 -5.02 9.93 15.84
N GLU A 195 -6.27 10.23 15.46
CA GLU A 195 -6.66 10.49 14.06
C GLU A 195 -5.78 11.55 13.39
N GLY A 196 -5.53 12.67 14.02
CA GLY A 196 -4.70 13.75 13.46
C GLY A 196 -3.31 13.27 13.08
N LEU A 197 -2.62 12.55 13.98
CA LEU A 197 -1.30 12.01 13.69
C LEU A 197 -1.36 10.92 12.60
N ALA A 198 -2.38 10.09 12.59
CA ALA A 198 -2.56 9.07 11.56
C ALA A 198 -2.69 9.69 10.15
N ILE A 199 -3.48 10.74 10.01
CA ILE A 199 -3.62 11.49 8.76
C ILE A 199 -2.30 12.11 8.32
N GLU A 200 -1.53 12.69 9.24
CA GLU A 200 -0.21 13.24 8.92
C GLU A 200 0.79 12.16 8.52
N ILE A 201 0.75 10.98 9.17
CA ILE A 201 1.58 9.83 8.79
C ILE A 201 1.27 9.39 7.37
N VAL A 202 -0.02 9.23 7.01
CA VAL A 202 -0.43 8.85 5.64
C VAL A 202 0.06 9.88 4.62
N ARG A 203 -0.12 11.17 4.90
CA ARG A 203 0.37 12.26 4.03
C ARG A 203 1.89 12.23 3.84
N ALA A 204 2.63 12.11 4.94
CA ALA A 204 4.09 12.04 4.90
C ALA A 204 4.55 10.80 4.14
N TRP A 205 3.89 9.66 4.34
CA TRP A 205 4.21 8.40 3.68
C TRP A 205 3.97 8.48 2.16
N LEU A 206 2.82 8.96 1.72
CA LEU A 206 2.49 9.15 0.31
C LEU A 206 3.38 10.20 -0.36
N GLY A 207 3.69 11.29 0.34
CA GLY A 207 4.53 12.38 -0.15
C GLY A 207 6.03 12.06 -0.20
N THR A 208 6.45 10.92 0.37
CA THR A 208 7.88 10.55 0.38
C THR A 208 8.23 9.71 -0.83
N ALA A 209 9.15 10.22 -1.65
CA ALA A 209 9.67 9.53 -2.81
C ALA A 209 10.60 8.36 -2.39
N TRP A 210 10.73 7.37 -3.28
CA TRP A 210 11.75 6.35 -3.19
C TRP A 210 13.14 6.94 -3.44
N GLY A 211 14.07 6.70 -2.51
CA GLY A 211 15.48 7.09 -2.64
C GLY A 211 16.36 5.89 -3.01
N PRO A 212 16.42 5.48 -4.32
CA PRO A 212 17.04 4.22 -4.69
C PRO A 212 18.51 4.14 -4.29
N GLY A 213 19.36 5.04 -4.74
CA GLY A 213 20.76 5.15 -4.39
C GLY A 213 21.37 3.88 -3.77
N ARG A 214 21.98 4.02 -2.59
CA ARG A 214 22.52 2.91 -1.79
C ARG A 214 21.47 1.92 -1.26
N HIS A 215 20.17 2.30 -1.28
CA HIS A 215 19.09 1.48 -0.72
C HIS A 215 18.59 0.43 -1.71
N ALA A 216 18.74 0.63 -3.02
CA ALA A 216 18.27 -0.30 -4.06
C ALA A 216 18.83 -1.72 -3.86
N ALA A 217 20.14 -1.85 -3.64
CA ALA A 217 20.77 -3.15 -3.42
C ALA A 217 20.28 -3.83 -2.13
N ARG A 218 19.84 -3.09 -1.13
CA ARG A 218 19.28 -3.64 0.12
C ARG A 218 17.85 -4.12 -0.07
N VAL A 219 17.03 -3.36 -0.80
CA VAL A 219 15.66 -3.76 -1.16
C VAL A 219 15.70 -5.01 -2.05
N GLU A 220 16.64 -5.10 -3.00
CA GLU A 220 16.81 -6.32 -3.81
C GLU A 220 17.11 -7.55 -2.93
N LYS A 221 17.91 -7.40 -1.87
CA LYS A 221 18.15 -8.51 -0.92
C LYS A 221 16.88 -8.93 -0.16
N ILE A 222 15.97 -8.01 0.15
CA ILE A 222 14.66 -8.36 0.74
C ILE A 222 13.88 -9.21 -0.26
N THR A 223 13.84 -8.80 -1.54
CA THR A 223 13.19 -9.56 -2.62
C THR A 223 13.86 -10.92 -2.85
N ASP A 224 15.19 -11.03 -2.71
CA ASP A 224 15.88 -12.32 -2.80
C ASP A 224 15.53 -13.28 -1.65
N VAL A 225 15.30 -12.77 -0.44
CA VAL A 225 14.79 -13.56 0.69
C VAL A 225 13.38 -14.06 0.39
N GLU A 226 12.51 -13.16 -0.10
CA GLU A 226 11.15 -13.51 -0.50
C GLU A 226 11.15 -14.66 -1.51
N ARG A 227 11.91 -14.55 -2.60
CA ARG A 227 12.02 -15.60 -3.64
C ARG A 227 12.50 -16.96 -3.12
N ARG A 228 13.29 -16.98 -2.03
CA ARG A 228 13.79 -18.22 -1.44
C ARG A 228 12.74 -18.97 -0.64
N TYR A 229 11.86 -18.25 0.03
CA TYR A 229 10.96 -18.84 1.04
C TYR A 229 9.49 -18.79 0.67
N MET A 230 9.10 -17.93 -0.27
CA MET A 230 7.74 -17.85 -0.80
C MET A 230 7.68 -18.58 -2.14
N ARG A 231 6.93 -19.69 -2.19
CA ARG A 231 6.67 -20.41 -3.44
C ARG A 231 5.66 -19.64 -4.26
N SER A 232 5.89 -19.56 -5.59
CA SER A 232 4.88 -19.04 -6.50
C SER A 232 3.61 -19.90 -6.42
N PRO A 233 2.39 -19.30 -6.48
CA PRO A 233 1.16 -20.07 -6.58
C PRO A 233 1.22 -20.93 -7.84
N GLY A 234 1.35 -22.24 -7.72
CA GLY A 234 1.43 -23.19 -8.85
C GLY A 234 2.49 -24.28 -8.73
N GLU A 235 3.51 -24.13 -7.90
CA GLU A 235 4.57 -25.16 -7.77
C GLU A 235 4.27 -26.24 -6.71
N GLY A 236 3.09 -26.24 -6.10
CA GLY A 236 2.71 -27.11 -4.97
C GLY A 236 1.78 -28.28 -5.27
N GLN A 237 1.43 -28.57 -6.54
CA GLN A 237 0.52 -29.68 -6.89
C GLN A 237 1.09 -30.68 -7.90
N ALA A 238 2.36 -31.00 -7.81
CA ALA A 238 2.94 -32.16 -8.50
C ALA A 238 3.68 -32.98 -7.45
N GLY A 239 2.93 -33.93 -6.82
CA GLY A 239 3.44 -34.89 -5.87
C GLY A 239 2.36 -35.87 -5.51
#